data_7a7d903aa2ad45469048195b1fe2b36a
#
_entry.id   7a7d903aa2ad45469048195b1fe2b36a
#
_cell.length_a   1.000
_cell.length_b   1.000
_cell.length_c   1.000
_cell.angle_alpha   90.00
_cell.angle_beta   90.00
_cell.angle_gamma   90.00
#
_symmetry.space_group_name_H-M   'P 1'
#
loop_
_entity.id
_entity.type
_entity.pdbx_description
1 polymer ?
#
loop_
_entity_poly.entity_id
_entity_poly.type
_entity_poly.pdbx_seq_one_letter_code
_entity_poly.pdbx_strand_id
1 'polypeptide(L)'
;MSTLSGILNTGRQALLMEQLAMQLIGHNTANVNTTGYSRRRLDPATSPAVLRNGQWLLGTGVTTGNLGRIRDTILDQQFRRSNATLGYWSQLEDSLGKVEQVFNEFGGAAISDRLQEFWDAWQDLANDPESLSARTTVIDRAQTLAASLNAVHGDLVAEREDLDQSLVQQVGEVNQMTTEIAALNVQIVNAEVAGGEASDLRDRRDLLLDKLSELVAISIRENDDGAVNVYLGGQILVQVDHAETLETSVHTVDDLTLHTVVWHGGGRAVELGEGKLRATLTARDETVPESLTKLDTFATTLVQQVNSRHVTGYGLTGTNGFNFWNANTTGAGDIAVDTAIVADPRLIATASSPDAPADNSVALWIGELQTERILDGGNSTLAEYYSNLVSGIGSETAAAEERRITQEGAVNLLEERRQSVSGVSMDEEMANLIKVQKSYEAAAKLIATVDEMMATILAMV
;
A
#
# COMPACT_ATOMS: atom_id res chain seq x y z
N MET A 1 47.67 39.66 -36.04
CA MET A 1 46.56 39.95 -35.09
C MET A 1 45.51 38.84 -35.00
N SER A 2 45.14 38.16 -36.09
CA SER A 2 44.10 37.13 -36.09
C SER A 2 44.39 35.85 -35.23
N THR A 3 45.67 35.56 -34.94
CA THR A 3 46.07 34.39 -34.11
C THR A 3 45.94 34.65 -32.63
N LEU A 4 46.31 35.80 -32.15
CA LEU A 4 46.21 36.19 -30.73
C LEU A 4 44.76 36.37 -30.30
N SER A 5 43.90 36.99 -31.14
CA SER A 5 42.47 37.07 -30.86
C SER A 5 41.77 35.70 -30.84
N GLY A 6 42.25 34.72 -31.64
CA GLY A 6 41.78 33.35 -31.58
C GLY A 6 42.09 32.65 -30.23
N ILE A 7 43.33 32.82 -29.75
CA ILE A 7 43.75 32.27 -28.46
C ILE A 7 42.99 32.93 -27.30
N LEU A 8 42.78 34.26 -27.37
CA LEU A 8 42.02 35.02 -26.40
C LEU A 8 40.55 34.53 -26.33
N ASN A 9 39.95 34.28 -27.50
CA ASN A 9 38.58 33.72 -27.56
C ASN A 9 38.49 32.31 -26.97
N THR A 10 39.47 31.43 -27.25
CA THR A 10 39.58 30.11 -26.67
C THR A 10 39.73 30.19 -25.14
N GLY A 11 40.58 31.07 -24.63
CA GLY A 11 40.72 31.29 -23.19
C GLY A 11 39.45 31.83 -22.52
N ARG A 12 38.74 32.76 -23.18
CA ARG A 12 37.47 33.29 -22.69
C ARG A 12 36.38 32.21 -22.63
N GLN A 13 36.26 31.38 -23.67
CA GLN A 13 35.31 30.25 -23.68
C GLN A 13 35.62 29.25 -22.58
N ALA A 14 36.91 28.94 -22.35
CA ALA A 14 37.29 28.06 -21.27
C ALA A 14 36.92 28.67 -19.89
N LEU A 15 37.13 29.97 -19.65
CA LEU A 15 36.76 30.62 -18.39
C LEU A 15 35.26 30.58 -18.15
N LEU A 16 34.44 30.88 -19.17
CA LEU A 16 32.97 30.81 -19.06
C LEU A 16 32.48 29.39 -18.75
N MET A 17 33.13 28.41 -19.36
CA MET A 17 32.85 27.01 -19.12
C MET A 17 33.15 26.58 -17.69
N GLU A 18 34.32 26.94 -17.17
CA GLU A 18 34.72 26.62 -15.80
C GLU A 18 33.87 27.35 -14.75
N GLN A 19 33.39 28.58 -15.06
CA GLN A 19 32.45 29.29 -14.20
C GLN A 19 31.10 28.55 -14.12
N LEU A 20 30.58 28.08 -15.24
CA LEU A 20 29.34 27.29 -15.27
C LEU A 20 29.52 25.98 -14.52
N ALA A 21 30.66 25.30 -14.69
CA ALA A 21 30.99 24.09 -13.95
C ALA A 21 31.05 24.33 -12.42
N MET A 22 31.64 25.45 -11.97
CA MET A 22 31.67 25.83 -10.54
C MET A 22 30.26 26.10 -9.99
N GLN A 23 29.39 26.78 -10.76
CA GLN A 23 28.01 27.02 -10.37
C GLN A 23 27.25 25.71 -10.23
N LEU A 24 27.47 24.78 -11.14
CA LEU A 24 26.82 23.46 -11.13
C LEU A 24 27.25 22.63 -9.94
N ILE A 25 28.57 22.59 -9.63
CA ILE A 25 29.08 21.92 -8.43
C ILE A 25 28.46 22.52 -7.17
N GLY A 26 28.39 23.85 -7.08
CA GLY A 26 27.73 24.54 -5.98
C GLY A 26 26.26 24.18 -5.86
N HIS A 27 25.54 24.07 -6.98
CA HIS A 27 24.14 23.65 -7.01
C HIS A 27 23.98 22.19 -6.57
N ASN A 28 24.81 21.26 -7.06
CA ASN A 28 24.81 19.86 -6.62
C ASN A 28 25.05 19.76 -5.11
N THR A 29 26.10 20.46 -4.63
CA THR A 29 26.45 20.48 -3.20
C THR A 29 25.33 21.03 -2.31
N ALA A 30 24.67 22.11 -2.74
CA ALA A 30 23.56 22.72 -1.99
C ALA A 30 22.35 21.79 -1.89
N ASN A 31 22.14 20.90 -2.88
CA ASN A 31 20.99 20.01 -2.96
C ASN A 31 21.30 18.56 -2.58
N VAL A 32 22.46 18.27 -1.98
CA VAL A 32 22.86 16.88 -1.60
C VAL A 32 21.82 16.18 -0.72
N ASN A 33 21.12 16.92 0.14
CA ASN A 33 20.09 16.41 1.05
C ASN A 33 18.66 16.66 0.54
N THR A 34 18.48 17.15 -0.68
CA THR A 34 17.15 17.40 -1.25
C THR A 34 16.59 16.11 -1.82
N THR A 35 15.48 15.62 -1.25
CA THR A 35 14.82 14.40 -1.71
C THR A 35 14.41 14.52 -3.19
N GLY A 36 14.74 13.49 -3.98
CA GLY A 36 14.41 13.45 -5.41
C GLY A 36 15.35 14.24 -6.31
N TYR A 37 16.36 14.95 -5.75
CA TYR A 37 17.35 15.66 -6.53
C TYR A 37 18.29 14.70 -7.26
N SER A 38 18.50 14.94 -8.56
CA SER A 38 19.45 14.21 -9.38
C SER A 38 20.69 15.04 -9.66
N ARG A 39 21.85 14.44 -9.49
CA ARG A 39 23.15 15.05 -9.81
C ARG A 39 23.17 15.54 -11.26
N ARG A 40 23.60 16.75 -11.47
CA ARG A 40 23.73 17.35 -12.80
C ARG A 40 25.17 17.31 -13.24
N ARG A 41 25.37 17.10 -14.54
CA ARG A 41 26.67 17.09 -15.17
C ARG A 41 26.66 18.02 -16.40
N LEU A 42 27.76 18.73 -16.56
CA LEU A 42 28.05 19.48 -17.75
C LEU A 42 28.99 18.63 -18.63
N ASP A 43 28.55 18.29 -19.83
CA ASP A 43 29.38 17.60 -20.80
C ASP A 43 29.94 18.63 -21.80
N PRO A 44 31.26 18.94 -21.75
CA PRO A 44 31.86 19.87 -22.69
C PRO A 44 31.92 19.27 -24.09
N ALA A 45 31.63 20.10 -25.09
CA ALA A 45 31.81 19.74 -26.49
C ALA A 45 32.95 20.59 -27.14
N THR A 46 33.61 20.01 -28.10
CA THR A 46 34.59 20.76 -28.88
C THR A 46 33.90 21.73 -29.83
N SER A 47 34.32 23.00 -29.83
CA SER A 47 33.84 23.99 -30.81
C SER A 47 34.24 23.60 -32.24
N PRO A 48 33.44 23.93 -33.27
CA PRO A 48 33.76 23.62 -34.66
C PRO A 48 35.18 24.13 -35.04
N ALA A 49 35.94 23.27 -35.68
CA ALA A 49 37.29 23.65 -36.15
C ALA A 49 37.19 24.59 -37.37
N VAL A 50 38.05 25.57 -37.43
CA VAL A 50 38.12 26.53 -38.54
C VAL A 50 39.36 26.20 -39.41
N LEU A 51 39.15 26.15 -40.76
CA LEU A 51 40.22 25.94 -41.69
C LEU A 51 41.08 27.20 -41.80
N ARG A 52 42.39 27.11 -41.44
CA ARG A 52 43.35 28.19 -41.56
C ARG A 52 44.32 27.98 -42.72
N ASN A 53 44.50 29.03 -43.51
CA ASN A 53 45.39 29.06 -44.67
C ASN A 53 45.15 27.91 -45.68
N GLY A 54 43.89 27.35 -45.74
CA GLY A 54 43.54 26.28 -46.63
C GLY A 54 44.16 24.90 -46.37
N GLN A 55 44.96 24.77 -45.27
CA GLN A 55 45.74 23.56 -44.97
C GLN A 55 45.53 22.97 -43.56
N TRP A 56 45.16 23.80 -42.58
CA TRP A 56 45.12 23.36 -41.20
C TRP A 56 43.74 23.59 -40.57
N LEU A 57 43.12 22.51 -40.07
CA LEU A 57 41.92 22.56 -39.24
C LEU A 57 42.37 22.81 -37.78
N LEU A 58 42.18 24.06 -37.30
CA LEU A 58 42.43 24.40 -35.91
C LEU A 58 41.13 24.41 -35.08
N GLY A 59 41.16 23.72 -33.93
CA GLY A 59 40.09 23.79 -32.97
C GLY A 59 39.94 25.21 -32.42
N THR A 60 38.70 25.68 -32.24
CA THR A 60 38.38 27.03 -31.76
C THR A 60 38.11 27.10 -30.26
N GLY A 61 38.25 25.97 -29.52
CA GLY A 61 38.07 25.89 -28.09
C GLY A 61 36.97 24.91 -27.66
N VAL A 62 36.35 25.18 -26.54
CA VAL A 62 35.30 24.37 -25.90
C VAL A 62 34.00 25.16 -25.91
N THR A 63 32.89 24.48 -26.16
CA THR A 63 31.53 25.01 -25.99
C THR A 63 30.79 24.20 -24.95
N THR A 64 29.75 24.79 -24.36
CA THR A 64 28.79 24.04 -23.53
C THR A 64 28.11 23.02 -24.44
N GLY A 65 28.34 21.75 -24.16
CA GLY A 65 27.59 20.67 -24.79
C GLY A 65 26.25 20.47 -24.09
N ASN A 66 26.04 19.32 -23.50
CA ASN A 66 24.80 19.04 -22.77
C ASN A 66 24.97 19.34 -21.27
N LEU A 67 23.96 20.01 -20.70
CA LEU A 67 23.77 20.14 -19.26
C LEU A 67 22.54 19.33 -18.89
N GLY A 68 22.74 18.20 -18.25
CA GLY A 68 21.64 17.28 -17.96
C GLY A 68 21.82 16.55 -16.64
N ARG A 69 20.79 15.84 -16.25
CA ARG A 69 20.77 14.97 -15.08
C ARG A 69 21.46 13.65 -15.36
N ILE A 70 22.09 13.09 -14.34
CA ILE A 70 22.58 11.71 -14.38
C ILE A 70 21.48 10.81 -13.84
N ARG A 71 20.81 10.04 -14.73
CA ARG A 71 19.74 9.11 -14.37
C ARG A 71 19.88 7.80 -15.17
N ASP A 72 19.42 6.71 -14.56
CA ASP A 72 19.29 5.40 -15.18
C ASP A 72 17.79 5.01 -15.22
N THR A 73 17.20 5.11 -16.40
CA THR A 73 15.76 4.85 -16.61
C THR A 73 15.38 3.40 -16.34
N ILE A 74 16.29 2.45 -16.54
CA ILE A 74 16.04 1.02 -16.27
C ILE A 74 15.95 0.82 -14.76
N LEU A 75 16.86 1.43 -14.01
CA LEU A 75 16.89 1.36 -12.57
C LEU A 75 15.66 2.05 -11.94
N ASP A 76 15.23 3.19 -12.49
CA ASP A 76 14.01 3.87 -12.08
C ASP A 76 12.76 2.99 -12.31
N GLN A 77 12.67 2.29 -13.44
CA GLN A 77 11.58 1.35 -13.70
C GLN A 77 11.58 0.15 -12.74
N GLN A 78 12.76 -0.39 -12.42
CA GLN A 78 12.90 -1.46 -11.45
C GLN A 78 12.47 -1.01 -10.06
N PHE A 79 12.92 0.19 -9.64
CA PHE A 79 12.52 0.79 -8.38
C PHE A 79 10.99 0.93 -8.28
N ARG A 80 10.35 1.56 -9.27
CA ARG A 80 8.90 1.79 -9.26
C ARG A 80 8.10 0.49 -9.24
N ARG A 81 8.55 -0.54 -9.95
CA ARG A 81 7.91 -1.86 -9.87
C ARG A 81 8.04 -2.47 -8.48
N SER A 82 9.24 -2.43 -7.91
CA SER A 82 9.50 -2.93 -6.57
C SER A 82 8.73 -2.14 -5.50
N ASN A 83 8.59 -0.82 -5.69
CA ASN A 83 7.84 0.07 -4.81
C ASN A 83 6.32 -0.21 -4.84
N ALA A 84 5.76 -0.57 -5.99
CA ALA A 84 4.37 -1.02 -6.09
C ALA A 84 4.11 -2.30 -5.29
N THR A 85 5.03 -3.28 -5.39
CA THR A 85 4.96 -4.52 -4.61
C THR A 85 5.09 -4.24 -3.11
N LEU A 86 5.98 -3.32 -2.71
CA LEU A 86 6.09 -2.89 -1.31
C LEU A 86 4.80 -2.22 -0.82
N GLY A 87 4.24 -1.31 -1.62
CA GLY A 87 2.96 -0.66 -1.31
C GLY A 87 1.82 -1.67 -1.12
N TYR A 88 1.77 -2.72 -1.94
CA TYR A 88 0.80 -3.80 -1.80
C TYR A 88 0.93 -4.54 -0.46
N TRP A 89 2.15 -5.03 -0.14
CA TRP A 89 2.34 -5.82 1.07
C TRP A 89 2.23 -4.98 2.35
N SER A 90 2.65 -3.71 2.31
CA SER A 90 2.50 -2.79 3.44
C SER A 90 1.02 -2.53 3.76
N GLN A 91 0.21 -2.24 2.74
CA GLN A 91 -1.22 -2.00 2.94
C GLN A 91 -1.97 -3.28 3.35
N LEU A 92 -1.59 -4.43 2.80
CA LEU A 92 -2.22 -5.71 3.16
C LEU A 92 -1.90 -6.10 4.60
N GLU A 93 -0.65 -5.94 5.05
CA GLU A 93 -0.25 -6.16 6.44
C GLU A 93 -1.03 -5.28 7.40
N ASP A 94 -1.13 -3.97 7.11
CA ASP A 94 -1.91 -3.02 7.92
C ASP A 94 -3.38 -3.46 8.04
N SER A 95 -3.99 -3.87 6.93
CA SER A 95 -5.39 -4.31 6.90
C SER A 95 -5.59 -5.63 7.65
N LEU A 96 -4.70 -6.62 7.45
CA LEU A 96 -4.71 -7.89 8.16
C LEU A 96 -4.50 -7.70 9.66
N GLY A 97 -3.58 -6.80 10.06
CA GLY A 97 -3.35 -6.46 11.46
C GLY A 97 -4.58 -5.90 12.16
N LYS A 98 -5.40 -5.10 11.47
CA LYS A 98 -6.68 -4.61 12.00
C LYS A 98 -7.70 -5.74 12.13
N VAL A 99 -7.82 -6.62 11.13
CA VAL A 99 -8.69 -7.80 11.21
C VAL A 99 -8.24 -8.72 12.36
N GLU A 100 -6.96 -8.96 12.53
CA GLU A 100 -6.41 -9.71 13.64
C GLU A 100 -6.77 -9.08 15.00
N GLN A 101 -6.71 -7.75 15.08
CA GLN A 101 -7.07 -7.02 16.30
C GLN A 101 -8.54 -7.20 16.67
N VAL A 102 -9.46 -7.29 15.70
CA VAL A 102 -10.90 -7.57 15.95
C VAL A 102 -11.07 -8.94 16.63
N PHE A 103 -10.28 -9.95 16.25
CA PHE A 103 -10.33 -11.28 16.85
C PHE A 103 -9.54 -11.41 18.15
N ASN A 104 -8.49 -10.57 18.36
CA ASN A 104 -7.68 -10.52 19.55
C ASN A 104 -8.34 -9.61 20.60
N GLU A 105 -9.43 -10.06 21.18
CA GLU A 105 -10.06 -9.38 22.31
C GLU A 105 -9.13 -9.45 23.55
N PHE A 106 -8.30 -8.41 23.74
CA PHE A 106 -7.48 -8.27 24.93
C PHE A 106 -8.36 -8.08 26.17
N GLY A 107 -8.38 -9.07 27.06
CA GLY A 107 -8.94 -8.88 28.40
C GLY A 107 -10.03 -9.85 28.85
N GLY A 108 -10.04 -11.11 28.42
CA GLY A 108 -10.93 -12.16 28.97
C GLY A 108 -12.35 -12.12 28.37
N ALA A 109 -12.51 -11.56 27.19
CA ALA A 109 -13.76 -11.56 26.42
C ALA A 109 -13.65 -12.40 25.13
N ALA A 110 -12.57 -13.18 24.97
CA ALA A 110 -12.38 -14.02 23.80
C ALA A 110 -13.58 -14.97 23.56
N ILE A 111 -14.03 -15.08 22.33
CA ILE A 111 -15.16 -15.99 21.97
C ILE A 111 -14.87 -17.41 22.44
N SER A 112 -13.61 -17.86 22.40
CA SER A 112 -13.21 -19.17 22.96
C SER A 112 -13.54 -19.34 24.43
N ASP A 113 -13.28 -18.32 25.26
CA ASP A 113 -13.58 -18.34 26.69
C ASP A 113 -15.10 -18.32 26.93
N ARG A 114 -15.84 -17.51 26.16
CA ARG A 114 -17.31 -17.46 26.24
C ARG A 114 -17.97 -18.75 25.78
N LEU A 115 -17.40 -19.40 24.77
CA LEU A 115 -17.83 -20.73 24.32
C LEU A 115 -17.59 -21.77 25.42
N GLN A 116 -16.44 -21.73 26.09
CA GLN A 116 -16.17 -22.63 27.22
C GLN A 116 -17.13 -22.39 28.39
N GLU A 117 -17.35 -21.13 28.80
CA GLU A 117 -18.30 -20.76 29.84
C GLU A 117 -19.75 -21.21 29.51
N PHE A 118 -20.12 -21.18 28.22
CA PHE A 118 -21.42 -21.71 27.75
C PHE A 118 -21.54 -23.23 27.96
N TRP A 119 -20.49 -23.99 27.62
CA TRP A 119 -20.48 -25.44 27.83
C TRP A 119 -20.45 -25.80 29.33
N ASP A 120 -19.67 -25.09 30.14
CA ASP A 120 -19.61 -25.29 31.58
C ASP A 120 -20.99 -25.07 32.21
N ALA A 121 -21.74 -24.04 31.78
CA ALA A 121 -23.09 -23.80 32.27
C ALA A 121 -24.08 -24.93 31.89
N TRP A 122 -23.94 -25.55 30.70
CA TRP A 122 -24.73 -26.72 30.35
C TRP A 122 -24.37 -27.94 31.20
N GLN A 123 -23.10 -28.14 31.54
CA GLN A 123 -22.67 -29.21 32.42
C GLN A 123 -23.16 -29.00 33.86
N ASP A 124 -23.12 -27.75 34.37
CA ASP A 124 -23.69 -27.42 35.67
C ASP A 124 -25.20 -27.65 35.71
N LEU A 125 -25.92 -27.30 34.64
CA LEU A 125 -27.34 -27.59 34.53
C LEU A 125 -27.64 -29.10 34.46
N ALA A 126 -26.76 -29.90 33.83
CA ALA A 126 -26.91 -31.35 33.79
C ALA A 126 -26.70 -31.98 35.20
N ASN A 127 -25.93 -31.36 36.08
CA ASN A 127 -25.75 -31.81 37.47
C ASN A 127 -26.99 -31.49 38.36
N ASP A 128 -27.70 -30.39 38.06
CA ASP A 128 -28.93 -30.01 38.79
C ASP A 128 -30.02 -29.54 37.82
N PRO A 129 -30.70 -30.46 37.11
CA PRO A 129 -31.68 -30.15 36.05
C PRO A 129 -32.89 -29.37 36.51
N GLU A 130 -33.25 -29.46 37.80
CA GLU A 130 -34.42 -28.77 38.38
C GLU A 130 -34.10 -27.34 38.81
N SER A 131 -32.82 -26.96 38.86
CA SER A 131 -32.37 -25.65 39.33
C SER A 131 -32.71 -24.54 38.34
N LEU A 132 -33.57 -23.62 38.76
CA LEU A 132 -33.87 -22.39 38.01
C LEU A 132 -32.66 -21.46 37.90
N SER A 133 -31.81 -21.48 38.93
CA SER A 133 -30.57 -20.68 38.90
C SER A 133 -29.59 -21.18 37.84
N ALA A 134 -29.38 -22.51 37.72
CA ALA A 134 -28.53 -23.07 36.69
C ALA A 134 -29.07 -22.75 35.27
N ARG A 135 -30.39 -22.84 35.07
CA ARG A 135 -31.06 -22.48 33.81
C ARG A 135 -30.84 -21.01 33.43
N THR A 136 -31.00 -20.11 34.41
CA THR A 136 -30.72 -18.70 34.16
C THR A 136 -29.24 -18.45 33.82
N THR A 137 -28.32 -19.17 34.48
CA THR A 137 -26.88 -19.09 34.14
C THR A 137 -26.60 -19.54 32.70
N VAL A 138 -27.25 -20.60 32.22
CA VAL A 138 -27.12 -21.01 30.78
C VAL A 138 -27.57 -19.90 29.85
N ILE A 139 -28.73 -19.26 30.14
CA ILE A 139 -29.20 -18.11 29.33
C ILE A 139 -28.21 -16.96 29.36
N ASP A 140 -27.70 -16.58 30.53
CA ASP A 140 -26.76 -15.46 30.69
C ASP A 140 -25.44 -15.71 29.93
N ARG A 141 -24.89 -16.94 29.99
CA ARG A 141 -23.69 -17.32 29.25
C ARG A 141 -23.96 -17.37 27.74
N ALA A 142 -25.10 -17.87 27.32
CA ALA A 142 -25.51 -17.86 25.91
C ALA A 142 -25.65 -16.43 25.37
N GLN A 143 -26.31 -15.54 26.12
CA GLN A 143 -26.45 -14.13 25.72
C GLN A 143 -25.10 -13.41 25.64
N THR A 144 -24.18 -13.73 26.55
CA THR A 144 -22.82 -13.15 26.53
C THR A 144 -22.05 -13.63 25.31
N LEU A 145 -22.12 -14.94 24.99
CA LEU A 145 -21.49 -15.49 23.76
C LEU A 145 -22.09 -14.87 22.51
N ALA A 146 -23.43 -14.76 22.43
CA ALA A 146 -24.10 -14.11 21.30
C ALA A 146 -23.66 -12.64 21.12
N ALA A 147 -23.59 -11.89 22.23
CA ALA A 147 -23.15 -10.49 22.19
C ALA A 147 -21.70 -10.36 21.71
N SER A 148 -20.79 -11.26 22.11
CA SER A 148 -19.40 -11.27 21.61
C SER A 148 -19.33 -11.59 20.11
N LEU A 149 -20.11 -12.57 19.64
CA LEU A 149 -20.16 -12.90 18.20
C LEU A 149 -20.73 -11.75 17.37
N ASN A 150 -21.81 -11.11 17.84
CA ASN A 150 -22.39 -9.93 17.20
C ASN A 150 -21.40 -8.76 17.14
N ALA A 151 -20.63 -8.52 18.21
CA ALA A 151 -19.62 -7.46 18.26
C ALA A 151 -18.51 -7.70 17.22
N VAL A 152 -17.90 -8.89 17.21
CA VAL A 152 -16.85 -9.23 16.25
C VAL A 152 -17.35 -9.13 14.80
N HIS A 153 -18.57 -9.61 14.53
CA HIS A 153 -19.19 -9.46 13.21
C HIS A 153 -19.38 -7.97 12.84
N GLY A 154 -19.90 -7.16 13.77
CA GLY A 154 -20.07 -5.72 13.56
C GLY A 154 -18.77 -4.99 13.30
N ASP A 155 -17.71 -5.32 14.03
CA ASP A 155 -16.39 -4.73 13.88
C ASP A 155 -15.73 -5.10 12.53
N LEU A 156 -15.93 -6.34 12.05
CA LEU A 156 -15.49 -6.77 10.71
C LEU A 156 -16.24 -6.02 9.59
N VAL A 157 -17.56 -5.81 9.76
CA VAL A 157 -18.35 -5.02 8.81
C VAL A 157 -17.87 -3.56 8.78
N ALA A 158 -17.62 -2.98 9.95
CA ALA A 158 -17.09 -1.62 10.06
C ALA A 158 -15.70 -1.48 9.39
N GLU A 159 -14.78 -2.46 9.60
CA GLU A 159 -13.48 -2.46 8.92
C GLU A 159 -13.64 -2.55 7.39
N ARG A 160 -14.63 -3.31 6.90
CA ARG A 160 -14.92 -3.38 5.45
C ARG A 160 -15.36 -2.02 4.89
N GLU A 161 -16.16 -1.27 5.65
CA GLU A 161 -16.58 0.09 5.28
C GLU A 161 -15.41 1.09 5.35
N ASP A 162 -14.53 0.98 6.34
CA ASP A 162 -13.34 1.81 6.48
C ASP A 162 -12.34 1.59 5.33
N LEU A 163 -12.17 0.34 4.90
CA LEU A 163 -11.38 -0.02 3.72
C LEU A 163 -11.99 0.57 2.44
N ASP A 164 -13.30 0.60 2.31
CA ASP A 164 -13.99 1.23 1.18
C ASP A 164 -13.78 2.76 1.15
N GLN A 165 -13.86 3.41 2.29
CA GLN A 165 -13.55 4.84 2.39
C GLN A 165 -12.08 5.14 2.07
N SER A 166 -11.16 4.29 2.53
CA SER A 166 -9.73 4.37 2.21
C SER A 166 -9.49 4.25 0.70
N LEU A 167 -10.21 3.34 0.02
CA LEU A 167 -10.17 3.20 -1.44
C LEU A 167 -10.52 4.52 -2.14
N VAL A 168 -11.61 5.19 -1.73
CA VAL A 168 -12.05 6.46 -2.32
C VAL A 168 -10.98 7.55 -2.13
N GLN A 169 -10.35 7.61 -0.96
CA GLN A 169 -9.27 8.56 -0.68
C GLN A 169 -8.04 8.28 -1.56
N GLN A 170 -7.61 7.01 -1.67
CA GLN A 170 -6.48 6.62 -2.51
C GLN A 170 -6.72 6.94 -3.99
N VAL A 171 -7.95 6.76 -4.49
CA VAL A 171 -8.33 7.18 -5.86
C VAL A 171 -8.19 8.70 -6.03
N GLY A 172 -8.59 9.47 -5.03
CA GLY A 172 -8.39 10.92 -5.00
C GLY A 172 -6.92 11.32 -5.08
N GLU A 173 -6.04 10.65 -4.33
CA GLU A 173 -4.60 10.87 -4.34
C GLU A 173 -3.99 10.53 -5.71
N VAL A 174 -4.39 9.41 -6.33
CA VAL A 174 -3.96 9.05 -7.68
C VAL A 174 -4.33 10.16 -8.67
N ASN A 175 -5.58 10.64 -8.66
CA ASN A 175 -6.04 11.70 -9.55
C ASN A 175 -5.29 13.03 -9.35
N GLN A 176 -4.99 13.38 -8.10
CA GLN A 176 -4.20 14.58 -7.80
C GLN A 176 -2.79 14.47 -8.38
N MET A 177 -2.09 13.34 -8.14
CA MET A 177 -0.73 13.12 -8.63
C MET A 177 -0.67 13.09 -10.16
N THR A 178 -1.63 12.43 -10.83
CA THR A 178 -1.68 12.36 -12.29
C THR A 178 -1.92 13.72 -12.93
N THR A 179 -2.78 14.55 -12.33
CA THR A 179 -3.01 15.93 -12.76
C THR A 179 -1.74 16.78 -12.63
N GLU A 180 -1.00 16.64 -11.52
CA GLU A 180 0.25 17.36 -11.30
C GLU A 180 1.36 16.88 -12.28
N ILE A 181 1.42 15.58 -12.57
CA ILE A 181 2.35 15.04 -13.58
C ILE A 181 2.05 15.60 -14.97
N ALA A 182 0.78 15.67 -15.37
CA ALA A 182 0.38 16.28 -16.66
C ALA A 182 0.78 17.75 -16.72
N ALA A 183 0.55 18.51 -15.66
CA ALA A 183 0.96 19.91 -15.57
C ALA A 183 2.48 20.10 -15.67
N LEU A 184 3.26 19.23 -15.02
CA LEU A 184 4.72 19.22 -15.11
C LEU A 184 5.21 18.85 -16.50
N ASN A 185 4.57 17.92 -17.21
CA ASN A 185 4.88 17.59 -18.60
C ASN A 185 4.81 18.85 -19.48
N VAL A 186 3.73 19.63 -19.37
CA VAL A 186 3.56 20.89 -20.14
C VAL A 186 4.69 21.87 -19.82
N GLN A 187 5.04 22.02 -18.52
CA GLN A 187 6.11 22.94 -18.11
C GLN A 187 7.47 22.49 -18.64
N ILE A 188 7.76 21.18 -18.61
CA ILE A 188 9.00 20.60 -19.11
C ILE A 188 9.12 20.84 -20.62
N VAL A 189 8.11 20.48 -21.40
CA VAL A 189 8.11 20.68 -22.86
C VAL A 189 8.35 22.15 -23.18
N ASN A 190 7.62 23.08 -22.54
CA ASN A 190 7.79 24.51 -22.78
C ASN A 190 9.17 25.04 -22.40
N ALA A 191 9.76 24.54 -21.31
CA ALA A 191 11.09 24.97 -20.88
C ALA A 191 12.20 24.44 -21.82
N GLU A 192 12.01 23.23 -22.36
CA GLU A 192 13.03 22.55 -23.18
C GLU A 192 13.00 22.97 -24.67
N VAL A 193 11.89 23.54 -25.15
CA VAL A 193 11.85 24.16 -26.50
C VAL A 193 12.94 25.22 -26.71
N ALA A 194 13.34 25.91 -25.65
CA ALA A 194 14.42 26.91 -25.72
C ALA A 194 15.83 26.32 -25.76
N GLY A 195 15.96 25.01 -25.64
CA GLY A 195 17.23 24.27 -25.65
C GLY A 195 17.86 24.17 -24.27
N GLY A 196 17.78 23.03 -23.67
CA GLY A 196 18.31 22.69 -22.34
C GLY A 196 17.33 21.82 -21.57
N GLU A 197 17.83 20.97 -20.67
CA GLU A 197 16.99 20.08 -19.86
C GLU A 197 16.40 20.83 -18.67
N ALA A 198 15.09 20.70 -18.45
CA ALA A 198 14.36 21.29 -17.32
C ALA A 198 14.51 20.42 -16.06
N SER A 199 15.77 20.25 -15.58
CA SER A 199 16.16 19.26 -14.58
C SER A 199 15.33 19.30 -13.29
N ASP A 200 15.02 20.49 -12.74
CA ASP A 200 14.23 20.62 -11.50
C ASP A 200 12.79 20.15 -11.67
N LEU A 201 12.18 20.45 -12.81
CA LEU A 201 10.81 20.02 -13.12
C LEU A 201 10.75 18.52 -13.36
N ARG A 202 11.77 17.96 -14.01
CA ARG A 202 11.89 16.51 -14.21
C ARG A 202 12.12 15.78 -12.90
N ASP A 203 12.95 16.30 -11.98
CA ASP A 203 13.16 15.71 -10.66
C ASP A 203 11.86 15.69 -9.84
N ARG A 204 11.10 16.79 -9.86
CA ARG A 204 9.79 16.86 -9.20
C ARG A 204 8.78 15.87 -9.80
N ARG A 205 8.75 15.73 -11.12
CA ARG A 205 7.89 14.76 -11.80
C ARG A 205 8.28 13.32 -11.44
N ASP A 206 9.57 13.02 -11.42
CA ASP A 206 10.07 11.68 -11.08
C ASP A 206 9.70 11.29 -9.64
N LEU A 207 9.79 12.25 -8.69
CA LEU A 207 9.35 12.04 -7.31
C LEU A 207 7.84 11.74 -7.22
N LEU A 208 7.00 12.41 -8.02
CA LEU A 208 5.56 12.11 -8.09
C LEU A 208 5.29 10.74 -8.70
N LEU A 209 6.04 10.36 -9.74
CA LEU A 209 5.95 9.04 -10.36
C LEU A 209 6.36 7.93 -9.40
N ASP A 210 7.37 8.16 -8.55
CA ASP A 210 7.79 7.22 -7.52
C ASP A 210 6.70 7.05 -6.45
N LYS A 211 6.07 8.15 -5.98
CA LYS A 211 4.92 8.10 -5.05
C LYS A 211 3.69 7.44 -5.67
N LEU A 212 3.37 7.77 -6.92
CA LEU A 212 2.26 7.15 -7.64
C LEU A 212 2.45 5.65 -7.78
N SER A 213 3.71 5.20 -7.99
CA SER A 213 4.03 3.78 -8.10
C SER A 213 3.78 2.98 -6.81
N GLU A 214 3.78 3.61 -5.65
CA GLU A 214 3.41 2.98 -4.37
C GLU A 214 1.90 2.71 -4.27
N LEU A 215 1.09 3.65 -4.81
CA LEU A 215 -0.38 3.51 -4.81
C LEU A 215 -0.86 2.52 -5.86
N VAL A 216 -0.30 2.57 -7.07
CA VAL A 216 -0.73 1.76 -8.22
C VAL A 216 0.46 1.34 -9.09
N ALA A 217 0.43 0.13 -9.60
CA ALA A 217 1.47 -0.36 -10.52
C ALA A 217 1.37 0.34 -11.87
N ILE A 218 2.30 1.25 -12.14
CA ILE A 218 2.35 2.04 -13.37
C ILE A 218 3.48 1.58 -14.30
N SER A 219 3.30 1.81 -15.59
CA SER A 219 4.38 1.79 -16.56
C SER A 219 4.51 3.14 -17.26
N ILE A 220 5.75 3.55 -17.59
CA ILE A 220 6.05 4.90 -18.04
C ILE A 220 6.80 4.82 -19.35
N ARG A 221 6.44 5.71 -20.27
CA ARG A 221 7.17 5.92 -21.54
C ARG A 221 7.43 7.41 -21.71
N GLU A 222 8.69 7.78 -21.86
CA GLU A 222 9.10 9.14 -22.21
C GLU A 222 9.07 9.34 -23.72
N ASN A 223 8.57 10.49 -24.15
CA ASN A 223 8.54 10.95 -25.54
C ASN A 223 9.80 11.75 -25.86
N ASP A 224 10.06 11.97 -27.14
CA ASP A 224 11.22 12.72 -27.65
C ASP A 224 11.19 14.21 -27.21
N ASP A 225 10.03 14.74 -26.87
CA ASP A 225 9.83 16.12 -26.38
C ASP A 225 10.01 16.28 -24.86
N GLY A 226 10.40 15.21 -24.15
CA GLY A 226 10.61 15.18 -22.71
C GLY A 226 9.34 14.96 -21.87
N ALA A 227 8.14 14.94 -22.46
CA ALA A 227 6.93 14.54 -21.77
C ALA A 227 6.90 13.04 -21.49
N VAL A 228 6.19 12.63 -20.43
CA VAL A 228 5.96 11.20 -20.14
C VAL A 228 4.50 10.82 -20.32
N ASN A 229 4.28 9.62 -20.84
CA ASN A 229 3.00 8.95 -20.79
C ASN A 229 3.03 7.91 -19.66
N VAL A 230 1.98 7.91 -18.83
CA VAL A 230 1.82 6.95 -17.71
C VAL A 230 0.67 6.02 -18.06
N TYR A 231 0.89 4.73 -17.85
CA TYR A 231 -0.09 3.68 -18.13
C TYR A 231 -0.44 2.92 -16.85
N LEU A 232 -1.72 2.61 -16.68
CA LEU A 232 -2.27 1.77 -15.61
C LEU A 232 -3.08 0.64 -16.24
N GLY A 233 -2.78 -0.63 -15.92
CA GLY A 233 -3.48 -1.78 -16.51
C GLY A 233 -3.46 -1.80 -18.06
N GLY A 234 -2.39 -1.29 -18.66
CA GLY A 234 -2.24 -1.18 -20.13
C GLY A 234 -3.02 -0.03 -20.77
N GLN A 235 -3.77 0.77 -20.01
CA GLN A 235 -4.45 1.98 -20.48
C GLN A 235 -3.68 3.23 -20.11
N ILE A 236 -3.88 4.30 -20.87
CA ILE A 236 -3.24 5.59 -20.62
C ILE A 236 -3.92 6.26 -19.43
N LEU A 237 -3.15 6.57 -18.41
CA LEU A 237 -3.56 7.34 -17.23
C LEU A 237 -3.13 8.81 -17.35
N VAL A 238 -1.93 9.07 -17.92
CA VAL A 238 -1.48 10.43 -18.28
C VAL A 238 -0.94 10.39 -19.69
N GLN A 239 -1.45 11.27 -20.56
CA GLN A 239 -0.99 11.46 -21.93
C GLN A 239 -0.56 12.92 -22.11
N VAL A 240 0.76 13.16 -22.11
CA VAL A 240 1.35 14.50 -22.27
C VAL A 240 0.76 15.52 -21.29
N ASP A 241 -0.26 16.29 -21.70
CA ASP A 241 -0.90 17.39 -20.98
C ASP A 241 -2.25 17.01 -20.35
N HIS A 242 -2.71 15.79 -20.59
CA HIS A 242 -4.01 15.31 -20.12
C HIS A 242 -3.86 14.12 -19.16
N ALA A 243 -4.54 14.21 -18.02
CA ALA A 243 -4.70 13.11 -17.09
C ALA A 243 -6.12 12.55 -17.18
N GLU A 244 -6.23 11.25 -17.46
CA GLU A 244 -7.50 10.54 -17.32
C GLU A 244 -7.85 10.40 -15.84
N THR A 245 -9.12 10.64 -15.51
CA THR A 245 -9.59 10.59 -14.13
C THR A 245 -10.08 9.18 -13.79
N LEU A 246 -9.71 8.68 -12.63
CA LEU A 246 -10.32 7.51 -12.03
C LEU A 246 -11.53 7.95 -11.21
N GLU A 247 -12.63 7.22 -11.34
CA GLU A 247 -13.85 7.44 -10.57
C GLU A 247 -14.17 6.21 -9.72
N THR A 248 -15.04 6.41 -8.75
CA THR A 248 -15.61 5.31 -7.98
C THR A 248 -17.09 5.14 -8.34
N SER A 249 -17.47 3.93 -8.71
CA SER A 249 -18.86 3.56 -9.00
C SER A 249 -19.41 2.75 -7.85
N VAL A 250 -20.59 3.12 -7.38
CA VAL A 250 -21.26 2.49 -6.23
C VAL A 250 -21.99 1.23 -6.66
N HIS A 251 -21.87 0.17 -5.88
CA HIS A 251 -22.65 -1.07 -6.01
C HIS A 251 -22.99 -1.65 -4.62
N THR A 252 -24.01 -2.46 -4.54
CA THR A 252 -24.43 -3.08 -3.27
C THR A 252 -24.01 -4.54 -3.23
N VAL A 253 -23.30 -4.93 -2.16
CA VAL A 253 -22.90 -6.30 -1.85
C VAL A 253 -23.14 -6.54 -0.37
N ASP A 254 -23.82 -7.62 0.00
CA ASP A 254 -24.11 -8.01 1.39
C ASP A 254 -24.73 -6.84 2.20
N ASP A 255 -25.71 -6.15 1.60
CA ASP A 255 -26.37 -4.95 2.13
C ASP A 255 -25.47 -3.74 2.36
N LEU A 256 -24.16 -3.83 2.03
CA LEU A 256 -23.21 -2.72 2.08
C LEU A 256 -23.14 -1.99 0.74
N THR A 257 -22.96 -0.67 0.83
CA THR A 257 -22.73 0.18 -0.33
C THR A 257 -21.23 0.36 -0.51
N LEU A 258 -20.65 -0.32 -1.50
CA LEU A 258 -19.22 -0.35 -1.77
C LEU A 258 -18.88 0.31 -3.10
N HIS A 259 -17.63 0.78 -3.23
CA HIS A 259 -17.12 1.45 -4.41
C HIS A 259 -16.23 0.54 -5.25
N THR A 260 -16.39 0.61 -6.57
CA THR A 260 -15.47 -0.01 -7.55
C THR A 260 -14.74 1.08 -8.30
N VAL A 261 -13.44 0.91 -8.54
CA VAL A 261 -12.64 1.87 -9.29
C VAL A 261 -12.90 1.69 -10.79
N VAL A 262 -13.31 2.76 -11.44
CA VAL A 262 -13.67 2.78 -12.87
C VAL A 262 -12.99 3.95 -13.58
N TRP A 263 -12.82 3.84 -14.89
CA TRP A 263 -12.38 4.94 -15.73
C TRP A 263 -13.52 5.94 -15.92
N HIS A 264 -13.20 7.25 -15.86
CA HIS A 264 -14.15 8.33 -16.08
C HIS A 264 -14.91 8.17 -17.41
N GLY A 265 -16.21 8.44 -17.38
CA GLY A 265 -17.08 8.48 -18.56
C GLY A 265 -17.41 7.15 -19.21
N GLY A 266 -16.81 6.04 -18.81
CA GLY A 266 -17.02 4.72 -19.43
C GLY A 266 -17.53 3.62 -18.51
N GLY A 267 -17.50 3.82 -17.19
CA GLY A 267 -17.90 2.80 -16.20
C GLY A 267 -17.10 1.49 -16.27
N ARG A 268 -16.04 1.47 -17.08
CA ARG A 268 -15.19 0.28 -17.23
C ARG A 268 -14.28 0.15 -16.02
N ALA A 269 -14.28 -1.02 -15.38
CA ALA A 269 -13.42 -1.30 -14.24
C ALA A 269 -11.94 -1.12 -14.60
N VAL A 270 -11.17 -0.59 -13.64
CA VAL A 270 -9.72 -0.42 -13.78
C VAL A 270 -9.04 -1.74 -13.45
N GLU A 271 -8.17 -2.19 -14.34
CA GLU A 271 -7.28 -3.32 -14.06
C GLU A 271 -6.13 -2.84 -13.18
N LEU A 272 -6.23 -3.13 -11.89
CA LEU A 272 -5.21 -2.80 -10.91
C LEU A 272 -4.23 -3.97 -10.78
N GLY A 273 -2.95 -3.68 -11.03
CA GLY A 273 -1.86 -4.57 -10.67
C GLY A 273 -1.55 -4.48 -9.17
N GLU A 274 -0.29 -4.60 -8.80
CA GLU A 274 0.17 -4.37 -7.43
C GLU A 274 0.04 -2.89 -7.03
N GLY A 275 0.20 -2.59 -5.73
CA GLY A 275 0.07 -1.26 -5.14
C GLY A 275 -0.94 -1.24 -4.00
N LYS A 276 -0.92 -0.17 -3.21
CA LYS A 276 -1.81 -0.01 -2.04
C LYS A 276 -3.29 -0.17 -2.41
N LEU A 277 -3.69 0.40 -3.55
CA LEU A 277 -5.09 0.35 -4.01
C LEU A 277 -5.58 -1.10 -4.21
N ARG A 278 -4.73 -1.96 -4.80
CA ARG A 278 -5.06 -3.38 -4.98
C ARG A 278 -5.11 -4.12 -3.64
N ALA A 279 -4.20 -3.81 -2.72
CA ALA A 279 -4.20 -4.43 -1.39
C ALA A 279 -5.48 -4.07 -0.60
N THR A 280 -5.90 -2.81 -0.64
CA THR A 280 -7.16 -2.35 -0.02
C THR A 280 -8.36 -3.11 -0.59
N LEU A 281 -8.42 -3.33 -1.91
CA LEU A 281 -9.47 -4.14 -2.54
C LEU A 281 -9.38 -5.61 -2.11
N THR A 282 -8.19 -6.20 -2.05
CA THR A 282 -8.00 -7.58 -1.59
C THR A 282 -8.48 -7.77 -0.15
N ALA A 283 -8.12 -6.85 0.74
CA ALA A 283 -8.58 -6.90 2.12
C ALA A 283 -10.11 -6.77 2.24
N ARG A 284 -10.71 -5.79 1.52
CA ARG A 284 -12.14 -5.49 1.54
C ARG A 284 -13.00 -6.58 0.91
N ASP A 285 -12.57 -7.14 -0.24
CA ASP A 285 -13.40 -8.01 -1.08
C ASP A 285 -13.08 -9.50 -0.91
N GLU A 286 -11.92 -9.85 -0.35
CA GLU A 286 -11.49 -11.23 -0.18
C GLU A 286 -11.31 -11.58 1.31
N THR A 287 -10.41 -10.88 2.05
CA THR A 287 -10.02 -11.24 3.41
C THR A 287 -11.14 -11.05 4.45
N VAL A 288 -11.77 -9.86 4.48
CA VAL A 288 -12.83 -9.57 5.44
C VAL A 288 -14.09 -10.42 5.17
N PRO A 289 -14.58 -10.56 3.92
CA PRO A 289 -15.71 -11.46 3.62
C PRO A 289 -15.43 -12.92 3.94
N GLU A 290 -14.21 -13.41 3.73
CA GLU A 290 -13.85 -14.78 4.12
C GLU A 290 -13.93 -14.98 5.63
N SER A 291 -13.44 -14.00 6.41
CA SER A 291 -13.50 -14.00 7.88
C SER A 291 -14.94 -13.95 8.37
N LEU A 292 -15.80 -13.11 7.79
CA LEU A 292 -17.23 -13.06 8.07
C LEU A 292 -17.92 -14.41 7.77
N THR A 293 -17.65 -14.98 6.60
CA THR A 293 -18.24 -16.27 6.19
C THR A 293 -17.87 -17.41 7.16
N LYS A 294 -16.63 -17.45 7.62
CA LYS A 294 -16.18 -18.44 8.61
C LYS A 294 -16.84 -18.23 9.96
N LEU A 295 -16.98 -16.99 10.41
CA LEU A 295 -17.64 -16.63 11.66
C LEU A 295 -19.14 -16.96 11.60
N ASP A 296 -19.81 -16.68 10.49
CA ASP A 296 -21.23 -17.04 10.25
C ASP A 296 -21.44 -18.55 10.21
N THR A 297 -20.52 -19.28 9.59
CA THR A 297 -20.53 -20.75 9.58
C THR A 297 -20.43 -21.32 10.98
N PHE A 298 -19.54 -20.75 11.81
CA PHE A 298 -19.43 -21.12 13.22
C PHE A 298 -20.74 -20.87 13.97
N ALA A 299 -21.32 -19.66 13.87
CA ALA A 299 -22.53 -19.27 14.59
C ALA A 299 -23.76 -20.11 14.16
N THR A 300 -23.97 -20.27 12.85
CA THR A 300 -25.11 -21.04 12.32
C THR A 300 -25.00 -22.52 12.67
N THR A 301 -23.79 -23.09 12.66
CA THR A 301 -23.58 -24.48 13.09
C THR A 301 -23.87 -24.66 14.58
N LEU A 302 -23.40 -23.74 15.43
CA LEU A 302 -23.71 -23.74 16.86
C LEU A 302 -25.24 -23.73 17.08
N VAL A 303 -25.94 -22.78 16.45
CA VAL A 303 -27.40 -22.63 16.52
C VAL A 303 -28.11 -23.92 16.08
N GLN A 304 -27.75 -24.45 14.92
CA GLN A 304 -28.40 -25.65 14.34
C GLN A 304 -28.18 -26.86 15.21
N GLN A 305 -26.98 -27.09 15.72
CA GLN A 305 -26.66 -28.28 16.50
C GLN A 305 -27.30 -28.25 17.89
N VAL A 306 -27.30 -27.11 18.56
CA VAL A 306 -27.97 -26.95 19.85
C VAL A 306 -29.50 -27.05 19.67
N ASN A 307 -30.09 -26.34 18.71
CA ASN A 307 -31.52 -26.36 18.49
C ASN A 307 -32.03 -27.78 18.11
N SER A 308 -31.29 -28.49 17.25
CA SER A 308 -31.71 -29.88 16.84
C SER A 308 -31.84 -30.84 18.02
N ARG A 309 -31.07 -30.64 19.08
CA ARG A 309 -31.13 -31.42 20.32
C ARG A 309 -32.17 -30.88 21.28
N HIS A 310 -32.16 -29.57 21.50
CA HIS A 310 -33.06 -28.90 22.44
C HIS A 310 -34.53 -29.10 22.10
N VAL A 311 -34.92 -29.01 20.82
CA VAL A 311 -36.31 -29.15 20.38
C VAL A 311 -36.90 -30.54 20.66
N THR A 312 -36.07 -31.57 20.80
CA THR A 312 -36.53 -32.93 21.11
C THR A 312 -36.73 -33.20 22.61
N GLY A 313 -36.12 -32.35 23.45
CA GLY A 313 -36.16 -32.50 24.90
C GLY A 313 -37.33 -31.76 25.56
N TYR A 314 -37.55 -32.04 26.83
CA TYR A 314 -38.59 -31.48 27.66
C TYR A 314 -38.02 -30.59 28.75
N GLY A 315 -38.60 -29.43 28.97
CA GLY A 315 -38.36 -28.53 30.09
C GLY A 315 -39.13 -28.90 31.36
N LEU A 316 -38.97 -28.10 32.42
CA LEU A 316 -39.69 -28.30 33.69
C LEU A 316 -41.19 -28.12 33.56
N THR A 317 -41.67 -27.54 32.49
CA THR A 317 -43.12 -27.39 32.18
C THR A 317 -43.73 -28.67 31.58
N GLY A 318 -42.92 -29.70 31.28
CA GLY A 318 -43.31 -30.90 30.57
C GLY A 318 -43.61 -30.67 29.10
N THR A 319 -43.21 -29.53 28.53
CA THR A 319 -43.40 -29.19 27.12
C THR A 319 -42.05 -29.28 26.37
N ASN A 320 -42.12 -29.59 25.07
CA ASN A 320 -40.99 -29.65 24.15
C ASN A 320 -41.26 -28.78 22.90
N GLY A 321 -40.33 -28.84 21.94
CA GLY A 321 -40.47 -28.16 20.65
C GLY A 321 -39.95 -26.72 20.61
N PHE A 322 -39.32 -26.26 21.68
CA PHE A 322 -38.73 -24.92 21.72
C PHE A 322 -37.31 -24.96 21.21
N ASN A 323 -36.92 -23.96 20.40
CA ASN A 323 -35.51 -23.71 20.07
C ASN A 323 -34.83 -23.02 21.24
N PHE A 324 -33.55 -23.30 21.47
CA PHE A 324 -32.75 -22.57 22.46
C PHE A 324 -32.25 -21.26 21.88
N TRP A 325 -31.68 -21.30 20.68
CA TRP A 325 -31.31 -20.15 19.89
C TRP A 325 -32.41 -19.73 18.94
N ASN A 326 -32.50 -18.47 18.56
CA ASN A 326 -33.46 -17.99 17.58
C ASN A 326 -33.30 -18.79 16.26
N ALA A 327 -34.36 -19.43 15.81
CA ALA A 327 -34.32 -20.26 14.60
C ALA A 327 -34.09 -19.46 13.30
N ASN A 328 -34.29 -18.15 13.32
CA ASN A 328 -34.11 -17.27 12.17
C ASN A 328 -32.68 -16.70 12.09
N THR A 329 -31.75 -17.13 12.97
CA THR A 329 -30.34 -16.71 12.91
C THR A 329 -29.73 -17.06 11.56
N THR A 330 -29.18 -16.06 10.90
CA THR A 330 -28.54 -16.16 9.58
C THR A 330 -27.00 -16.16 9.66
N GLY A 331 -26.44 -15.64 10.75
CA GLY A 331 -25.00 -15.57 10.96
C GLY A 331 -24.63 -15.15 12.37
N ALA A 332 -23.38 -14.77 12.53
CA ALA A 332 -22.85 -14.28 13.81
C ALA A 332 -23.41 -12.91 14.19
N GLY A 333 -23.83 -12.11 13.20
CA GLY A 333 -24.34 -10.76 13.42
C GLY A 333 -25.77 -10.71 14.03
N ASP A 334 -26.54 -11.81 13.96
CA ASP A 334 -27.93 -11.85 14.44
C ASP A 334 -28.22 -13.02 15.39
N ILE A 335 -27.17 -13.73 15.83
CA ILE A 335 -27.35 -14.82 16.81
C ILE A 335 -27.89 -14.28 18.13
N ALA A 336 -28.96 -14.91 18.63
CA ALA A 336 -29.61 -14.55 19.89
C ALA A 336 -30.30 -15.77 20.52
N VAL A 337 -30.43 -15.77 21.85
CA VAL A 337 -31.25 -16.75 22.56
C VAL A 337 -32.72 -16.53 22.22
N ASP A 338 -33.49 -17.62 22.03
CA ASP A 338 -34.91 -17.52 21.71
C ASP A 338 -35.67 -16.76 22.80
N THR A 339 -36.57 -15.86 22.41
CA THR A 339 -37.29 -14.98 23.31
C THR A 339 -38.19 -15.75 24.29
N ALA A 340 -38.69 -16.90 23.91
CA ALA A 340 -39.48 -17.76 24.80
C ALA A 340 -38.61 -18.34 25.91
N ILE A 341 -37.39 -18.76 25.60
CA ILE A 341 -36.44 -19.28 26.59
C ILE A 341 -36.00 -18.18 27.59
N VAL A 342 -35.74 -16.96 27.09
CA VAL A 342 -35.40 -15.82 27.93
C VAL A 342 -36.56 -15.43 28.85
N ALA A 343 -37.82 -15.51 28.36
CA ALA A 343 -39.01 -15.17 29.15
C ALA A 343 -39.32 -16.22 30.22
N ASP A 344 -39.08 -17.51 29.95
CA ASP A 344 -39.31 -18.61 30.90
C ASP A 344 -38.16 -19.64 30.88
N PRO A 345 -37.18 -19.54 31.78
CA PRO A 345 -36.08 -20.50 31.89
C PRO A 345 -36.52 -21.96 32.11
N ARG A 346 -37.74 -22.21 32.55
CA ARG A 346 -38.30 -23.58 32.73
C ARG A 346 -38.49 -24.31 31.39
N LEU A 347 -38.49 -23.58 30.27
CA LEU A 347 -38.59 -24.13 28.91
C LEU A 347 -37.29 -24.74 28.39
N ILE A 348 -36.14 -24.48 29.06
CA ILE A 348 -34.87 -25.11 28.70
C ILE A 348 -35.06 -26.64 28.80
N ALA A 349 -34.74 -27.36 27.73
CA ALA A 349 -34.85 -28.79 27.68
C ALA A 349 -33.66 -29.49 28.36
N THR A 350 -33.94 -30.31 29.38
CA THR A 350 -32.96 -31.15 30.08
C THR A 350 -33.31 -32.62 29.99
N ALA A 351 -34.62 -32.94 29.92
CA ALA A 351 -35.14 -34.28 30.00
C ALA A 351 -35.52 -34.87 28.62
N SER A 352 -35.44 -36.19 28.49
CA SER A 352 -35.89 -36.93 27.30
C SER A 352 -37.36 -37.29 27.32
N SER A 353 -38.05 -37.09 28.45
CA SER A 353 -39.47 -37.36 28.61
C SER A 353 -40.17 -36.31 29.46
N PRO A 354 -41.51 -36.10 29.27
CA PRO A 354 -42.25 -34.97 29.88
C PRO A 354 -42.38 -35.05 31.42
N ASP A 355 -42.34 -36.23 32.02
CA ASP A 355 -42.60 -36.45 33.45
C ASP A 355 -41.32 -36.78 34.23
N ALA A 356 -40.13 -36.38 33.73
CA ALA A 356 -38.86 -36.68 34.32
C ALA A 356 -38.03 -35.41 34.58
N PRO A 357 -38.44 -34.51 35.50
CA PRO A 357 -37.76 -33.21 35.70
C PRO A 357 -36.29 -33.35 36.16
N ALA A 358 -35.90 -34.45 36.81
CA ALA A 358 -34.55 -34.77 37.21
C ALA A 358 -33.72 -35.45 36.12
N ASP A 359 -34.29 -35.74 34.94
CA ASP A 359 -33.53 -36.28 33.81
C ASP A 359 -32.70 -35.19 33.15
N ASN A 360 -31.40 -35.49 32.99
CA ASN A 360 -30.41 -34.59 32.43
C ASN A 360 -29.87 -35.03 31.06
N SER A 361 -30.47 -36.05 30.46
CA SER A 361 -29.93 -36.71 29.27
C SER A 361 -29.79 -35.74 28.07
N VAL A 362 -30.75 -34.85 27.89
CA VAL A 362 -30.68 -33.84 26.79
C VAL A 362 -29.65 -32.73 27.10
N ALA A 363 -29.55 -32.29 28.36
CA ALA A 363 -28.52 -31.31 28.76
C ALA A 363 -27.12 -31.89 28.54
N LEU A 364 -26.88 -33.15 28.92
CA LEU A 364 -25.61 -33.85 28.66
C LEU A 364 -25.35 -33.95 27.15
N TRP A 365 -26.35 -34.35 26.36
CA TRP A 365 -26.23 -34.47 24.90
C TRP A 365 -25.88 -33.12 24.22
N ILE A 366 -26.44 -31.99 24.71
CA ILE A 366 -26.03 -30.66 24.26
C ILE A 366 -24.62 -30.36 24.69
N GLY A 367 -24.20 -30.68 25.92
CA GLY A 367 -22.84 -30.49 26.40
C GLY A 367 -21.78 -31.30 25.63
N GLU A 368 -22.15 -32.50 25.10
CA GLU A 368 -21.26 -33.30 24.25
C GLU A 368 -20.83 -32.61 22.96
N LEU A 369 -21.60 -31.59 22.47
CA LEU A 369 -21.22 -30.76 21.31
C LEU A 369 -19.86 -30.08 21.48
N GLN A 370 -19.41 -29.84 22.70
CA GLN A 370 -18.10 -29.28 22.98
C GLN A 370 -16.96 -30.10 22.33
N THR A 371 -17.12 -31.43 22.30
CA THR A 371 -16.09 -32.37 21.81
C THR A 371 -16.44 -32.99 20.47
N GLU A 372 -17.66 -32.81 19.96
CA GLU A 372 -18.03 -33.36 18.67
C GLU A 372 -17.44 -32.61 17.52
N ARG A 373 -16.95 -33.37 16.52
CA ARG A 373 -16.39 -32.83 15.28
C ARG A 373 -17.49 -32.68 14.25
N ILE A 374 -17.99 -31.46 14.09
CA ILE A 374 -19.16 -31.12 13.29
C ILE A 374 -18.90 -30.10 12.19
N LEU A 375 -17.73 -29.48 12.22
CA LEU A 375 -17.28 -28.50 11.22
C LEU A 375 -16.19 -29.10 10.33
N ASP A 376 -15.85 -28.44 9.23
CA ASP A 376 -14.85 -28.88 8.24
C ASP A 376 -15.10 -30.31 7.73
N GLY A 377 -16.39 -30.64 7.46
CA GLY A 377 -16.75 -31.97 7.02
C GLY A 377 -16.58 -33.07 8.10
N GLY A 378 -16.66 -32.70 9.39
CA GLY A 378 -16.51 -33.61 10.51
C GLY A 378 -15.05 -33.75 11.02
N ASN A 379 -14.19 -32.78 10.71
CA ASN A 379 -12.79 -32.80 11.13
C ASN A 379 -12.48 -31.87 12.29
N SER A 380 -13.33 -30.88 12.57
CA SER A 380 -13.10 -29.86 13.60
C SER A 380 -14.27 -29.77 14.59
N THR A 381 -13.94 -29.59 15.88
CA THR A 381 -14.91 -29.13 16.89
C THR A 381 -15.17 -27.64 16.69
N LEU A 382 -16.18 -27.09 17.36
CA LEU A 382 -16.45 -25.63 17.37
C LEU A 382 -15.22 -24.85 17.87
N ALA A 383 -14.59 -25.29 18.96
CA ALA A 383 -13.41 -24.62 19.53
C ALA A 383 -12.20 -24.69 18.58
N GLU A 384 -11.93 -25.88 17.98
CA GLU A 384 -10.86 -26.06 16.99
C GLU A 384 -11.10 -25.17 15.76
N TYR A 385 -12.33 -25.09 15.26
CA TYR A 385 -12.67 -24.27 14.10
C TYR A 385 -12.40 -22.78 14.34
N TYR A 386 -12.88 -22.25 15.47
CA TYR A 386 -12.63 -20.86 15.85
C TYR A 386 -11.12 -20.57 16.05
N SER A 387 -10.43 -21.46 16.73
CA SER A 387 -8.96 -21.36 16.90
C SER A 387 -8.23 -21.37 15.55
N ASN A 388 -8.65 -22.20 14.60
CA ASN A 388 -8.10 -22.25 13.26
C ASN A 388 -8.36 -20.95 12.48
N LEU A 389 -9.56 -20.36 12.64
CA LEU A 389 -9.90 -19.07 12.04
C LEU A 389 -8.93 -17.97 12.54
N VAL A 390 -8.77 -17.83 13.86
CA VAL A 390 -7.88 -16.81 14.47
C VAL A 390 -6.42 -17.05 14.08
N SER A 391 -5.95 -18.31 14.18
CA SER A 391 -4.58 -18.69 13.82
C SER A 391 -4.30 -18.50 12.32
N GLY A 392 -5.31 -18.70 11.46
CA GLY A 392 -5.23 -18.47 10.03
C GLY A 392 -4.94 -17.00 9.73
N ILE A 393 -5.71 -16.09 10.34
CA ILE A 393 -5.52 -14.63 10.19
C ILE A 393 -4.12 -14.23 10.69
N GLY A 394 -3.70 -14.68 11.88
CA GLY A 394 -2.37 -14.39 12.40
C GLY A 394 -1.24 -14.90 11.49
N SER A 395 -1.44 -16.08 10.86
CA SER A 395 -0.46 -16.63 9.91
C SER A 395 -0.41 -15.82 8.61
N GLU A 396 -1.53 -15.33 8.11
CA GLU A 396 -1.60 -14.45 6.94
C GLU A 396 -0.96 -13.09 7.23
N THR A 397 -1.21 -12.52 8.41
CA THR A 397 -0.56 -11.27 8.88
C THR A 397 0.96 -11.44 8.93
N ALA A 398 1.45 -12.49 9.56
CA ALA A 398 2.89 -12.77 9.65
C ALA A 398 3.52 -12.99 8.26
N ALA A 399 2.82 -13.67 7.35
CA ALA A 399 3.29 -13.87 5.98
C ALA A 399 3.33 -12.55 5.18
N ALA A 400 2.36 -11.66 5.38
CA ALA A 400 2.35 -10.32 4.75
C ALA A 400 3.51 -9.46 5.29
N GLU A 401 3.77 -9.49 6.60
CA GLU A 401 4.90 -8.82 7.25
C GLU A 401 6.25 -9.30 6.68
N GLU A 402 6.46 -10.62 6.59
CA GLU A 402 7.69 -11.19 6.04
C GLU A 402 7.93 -10.72 4.59
N ARG A 403 6.87 -10.71 3.78
CA ARG A 403 6.92 -10.24 2.39
C ARG A 403 7.20 -8.76 2.31
N ARG A 404 6.58 -7.93 3.18
CA ARG A 404 6.86 -6.49 3.26
C ARG A 404 8.32 -6.24 3.61
N ILE A 405 8.86 -6.90 4.64
CA ILE A 405 10.28 -6.76 5.07
C ILE A 405 11.22 -7.13 3.92
N THR A 406 10.95 -8.25 3.25
CA THR A 406 11.75 -8.70 2.10
C THR A 406 11.73 -7.67 0.97
N GLN A 407 10.53 -7.13 0.66
CA GLN A 407 10.35 -6.17 -0.42
C GLN A 407 10.94 -4.79 -0.07
N GLU A 408 10.84 -4.38 1.18
CA GLU A 408 11.50 -3.17 1.69
C GLU A 408 13.02 -3.25 1.52
N GLY A 409 13.62 -4.41 1.83
CA GLY A 409 15.04 -4.66 1.57
C GLY A 409 15.40 -4.53 0.09
N ALA A 410 14.54 -5.02 -0.82
CA ALA A 410 14.75 -4.88 -2.26
C ALA A 410 14.63 -3.41 -2.74
N VAL A 411 13.65 -2.67 -2.24
CA VAL A 411 13.47 -1.23 -2.54
C VAL A 411 14.67 -0.44 -2.03
N ASN A 412 15.13 -0.69 -0.80
CA ASN A 412 16.29 -0.02 -0.23
C ASN A 412 17.56 -0.27 -1.06
N LEU A 413 17.80 -1.51 -1.50
CA LEU A 413 18.93 -1.83 -2.37
C LEU A 413 18.85 -1.10 -3.72
N LEU A 414 17.66 -1.00 -4.32
CA LEU A 414 17.46 -0.27 -5.57
C LEU A 414 17.66 1.24 -5.36
N GLU A 415 17.21 1.78 -4.23
CA GLU A 415 17.45 3.20 -3.89
C GLU A 415 18.94 3.49 -3.66
N GLU A 416 19.66 2.63 -2.94
CA GLU A 416 21.13 2.74 -2.80
C GLU A 416 21.83 2.73 -4.17
N ARG A 417 21.40 1.87 -5.08
CA ARG A 417 21.92 1.86 -6.46
C ARG A 417 21.58 3.15 -7.21
N ARG A 418 20.35 3.67 -7.07
CA ARG A 418 19.97 4.96 -7.66
C ARG A 418 20.84 6.07 -7.10
N GLN A 419 21.07 6.11 -5.79
CA GLN A 419 21.94 7.10 -5.15
C GLN A 419 23.40 6.98 -5.62
N SER A 420 23.90 5.78 -5.84
CA SER A 420 25.27 5.59 -6.37
C SER A 420 25.45 6.10 -7.80
N VAL A 421 24.40 6.10 -8.63
CA VAL A 421 24.43 6.58 -10.02
C VAL A 421 24.05 8.06 -10.10
N SER A 422 22.92 8.43 -9.48
CA SER A 422 22.26 9.73 -9.66
C SER A 422 22.47 10.67 -8.47
N GLY A 423 22.96 10.16 -7.35
CA GLY A 423 23.15 10.92 -6.12
C GLY A 423 24.39 11.85 -6.18
N VAL A 424 24.40 12.83 -5.32
CA VAL A 424 25.52 13.76 -5.15
C VAL A 424 26.49 13.22 -4.11
N SER A 425 27.74 12.94 -4.51
CA SER A 425 28.83 12.65 -3.59
C SER A 425 29.59 13.93 -3.28
N MET A 426 29.60 14.34 -2.01
CA MET A 426 30.36 15.54 -1.57
C MET A 426 31.84 15.44 -1.89
N ASP A 427 32.44 14.25 -1.74
CA ASP A 427 33.87 14.04 -1.99
C ASP A 427 34.17 14.20 -3.49
N GLU A 428 33.32 13.66 -4.37
CA GLU A 428 33.46 13.83 -5.81
C GLU A 428 33.27 15.30 -6.24
N GLU A 429 32.24 15.99 -5.68
CA GLU A 429 32.01 17.39 -6.00
C GLU A 429 33.17 18.29 -5.53
N MET A 430 33.76 18.02 -4.35
CA MET A 430 34.94 18.76 -3.85
C MET A 430 36.15 18.47 -4.72
N ALA A 431 36.41 17.23 -5.14
CA ALA A 431 37.48 16.90 -6.06
C ALA A 431 37.30 17.60 -7.43
N ASN A 432 36.07 17.62 -7.95
CA ASN A 432 35.72 18.31 -9.18
C ASN A 432 35.89 19.83 -9.03
N LEU A 433 35.50 20.41 -7.88
CA LEU A 433 35.69 21.84 -7.60
C LEU A 433 37.15 22.22 -7.66
N ILE A 434 38.06 21.45 -7.04
CA ILE A 434 39.52 21.71 -7.09
C ILE A 434 40.02 21.62 -8.52
N LYS A 435 39.59 20.63 -9.29
CA LYS A 435 39.98 20.48 -10.71
C LYS A 435 39.52 21.66 -11.54
N VAL A 436 38.27 22.09 -11.42
CA VAL A 436 37.68 23.24 -12.13
C VAL A 436 38.40 24.53 -11.73
N GLN A 437 38.68 24.75 -10.45
CA GLN A 437 39.46 25.91 -9.98
C GLN A 437 40.85 25.96 -10.64
N LYS A 438 41.55 24.82 -10.71
CA LYS A 438 42.89 24.77 -11.36
C LYS A 438 42.81 25.03 -12.87
N SER A 439 41.77 24.51 -13.54
CA SER A 439 41.55 24.79 -14.96
C SER A 439 41.19 26.25 -15.20
N TYR A 440 40.41 26.87 -14.32
CA TYR A 440 40.07 28.29 -14.35
C TYR A 440 41.34 29.16 -14.19
N GLU A 441 42.20 28.87 -13.18
CA GLU A 441 43.46 29.55 -12.97
C GLU A 441 44.37 29.47 -14.22
N ALA A 442 44.46 28.28 -14.85
CA ALA A 442 45.26 28.07 -16.05
C ALA A 442 44.73 28.88 -17.25
N ALA A 443 43.40 28.89 -17.46
CA ALA A 443 42.75 29.65 -18.52
C ALA A 443 42.91 31.18 -18.30
N ALA A 444 42.82 31.67 -17.06
CA ALA A 444 43.05 33.05 -16.70
C ALA A 444 44.51 33.48 -16.98
N LYS A 445 45.46 32.60 -16.64
CA LYS A 445 46.90 32.85 -16.90
C LYS A 445 47.18 32.89 -18.41
N LEU A 446 46.54 32.03 -19.21
CA LEU A 446 46.62 32.06 -20.66
C LEU A 446 46.21 33.42 -21.23
N ILE A 447 45.05 33.95 -20.76
CA ILE A 447 44.54 35.27 -21.18
C ILE A 447 45.53 36.38 -20.82
N ALA A 448 46.05 36.38 -19.55
CA ALA A 448 47.02 37.37 -19.11
C ALA A 448 48.30 37.35 -19.97
N THR A 449 48.81 36.16 -20.30
CA THR A 449 49.99 36.03 -21.18
C THR A 449 49.72 36.57 -22.59
N VAL A 450 48.53 36.31 -23.14
CA VAL A 450 48.13 36.84 -24.47
C VAL A 450 47.99 38.37 -24.42
N ASP A 451 47.46 38.94 -23.33
CA ASP A 451 47.32 40.38 -23.15
C ASP A 451 48.70 41.05 -23.06
N GLU A 452 49.68 40.49 -22.33
CA GLU A 452 51.08 40.92 -22.32
C GLU A 452 51.76 40.88 -23.69
N MET A 453 51.48 39.80 -24.45
CA MET A 453 51.95 39.68 -25.84
C MET A 453 51.35 40.75 -26.76
N MET A 454 50.05 41.06 -26.58
CA MET A 454 49.39 42.13 -27.33
C MET A 454 49.93 43.50 -26.98
N ALA A 455 50.14 43.80 -25.68
CA ALA A 455 50.75 45.02 -25.23
C ALA A 455 52.16 45.21 -25.77
N THR A 456 53.00 44.17 -25.81
CA THR A 456 54.30 44.17 -26.38
C THR A 456 54.33 44.49 -27.88
N ILE A 457 53.40 43.90 -28.64
CA ILE A 457 53.24 44.16 -30.08
C ILE A 457 52.82 45.64 -30.33
N LEU A 458 51.88 46.15 -29.50
CA LEU A 458 51.42 47.54 -29.59
C LEU A 458 52.51 48.53 -29.23
N ALA A 459 53.45 48.18 -28.34
CA ALA A 459 54.62 49.01 -27.97
C ALA A 459 55.73 49.00 -29.04
N MET A 460 55.71 48.04 -29.98
CA MET A 460 56.67 47.92 -31.08
C MET A 460 56.20 48.65 -32.36
N VAL A 461 54.96 49.11 -32.42
CA VAL A 461 54.39 49.87 -33.52
C VAL A 461 54.30 51.34 -33.13
#